data_80c6f6c4237060ad180fe4bda371f15f
#
_entry.id   80c6f6c4237060ad180fe4bda371f15f
#
_cell.length_a   1.000
_cell.length_b   1.000
_cell.length_c   1.000
_cell.angle_alpha   90.00
_cell.angle_beta   90.00
_cell.angle_gamma   90.00
#
_symmetry.space_group_name_H-M   'P 1'
#
loop_
_entity.id
_entity.type
_entity.pdbx_description
1 polymer ?
#
loop_
_entity_poly.entity_id
_entity_poly.type
_entity_poly.pdbx_seq_one_letter_code
_entity_poly.pdbx_strand_id
1 'polypeptide(L)'
;MSAKNFKPFFLNSNLSFGKAGGDTVESLLRPAAGNSGNSYITYALVKTVLGDFAGLSHIANAYEYDFSASGRDAEFARAECTHVFLVLQDQIRIEESYGLRLPYENIASFLKKCGKPVVIAGLGANSFGGFDPEFHKKLPPALVKFLREISGMCEKIGIRGEFTADVLAKLGISNFQIIGCPSFFETGPGRRVEKPPFGELNPALTSPLIYRAESAPALMQDFLEKRLIDLAVFGRIPDGCPREEFYRAARGNLQIFLNPESWKAFLKKFNFALGPRVHGSIAAINAGLPAVCTNTDSRTAEMCAFLKIPRLADGPYADYKPPIPDAREFGAFLRRAYDACDVDAMNAAYPALFENYKNFITSQNLPFRCGECANAGMLSEVKVRGRIELFARRIAFKARRSAAKRLLKRNRS
;
A
#
# COMPACT_ATOMS: atom_id res chain seq x y z
N MET A 1 11.35 12.74 -24.34
CA MET A 1 9.95 12.91 -24.80
C MET A 1 9.41 14.23 -24.28
N SER A 2 8.72 15.04 -25.11
CA SER A 2 8.01 16.19 -24.54
C SER A 2 6.87 15.69 -23.66
N ALA A 3 6.68 16.29 -22.50
CA ALA A 3 5.66 15.88 -21.52
C ALA A 3 4.23 15.86 -22.07
N LYS A 4 3.96 16.57 -23.17
CA LYS A 4 2.63 16.62 -23.81
C LYS A 4 2.20 15.28 -24.45
N ASN A 5 3.12 14.35 -24.72
CA ASN A 5 2.83 13.10 -25.42
C ASN A 5 2.97 11.86 -24.53
N PHE A 6 3.21 12.01 -23.23
CA PHE A 6 3.34 10.86 -22.32
C PHE A 6 1.97 10.40 -21.87
N LYS A 7 1.60 9.17 -22.25
CA LYS A 7 0.30 8.54 -21.93
C LYS A 7 0.53 7.16 -21.29
N PRO A 8 0.57 7.05 -19.97
CA PRO A 8 0.79 5.77 -19.30
C PRO A 8 -0.49 4.96 -19.18
N PHE A 9 -0.36 3.64 -19.26
CA PHE A 9 -1.37 2.65 -18.85
C PHE A 9 -0.92 2.02 -17.54
N PHE A 10 -1.73 2.09 -16.48
CA PHE A 10 -1.42 1.47 -15.20
C PHE A 10 -2.16 0.16 -15.04
N LEU A 11 -1.43 -0.95 -14.89
CA LEU A 11 -1.96 -2.28 -14.65
C LEU A 11 -1.63 -2.75 -13.23
N ASN A 12 -2.54 -3.49 -12.62
CA ASN A 12 -2.49 -3.93 -11.23
C ASN A 12 -2.40 -2.77 -10.24
N SER A 13 -3.12 -1.72 -10.54
CA SER A 13 -3.13 -0.47 -9.79
C SER A 13 -4.48 -0.23 -9.15
N ASN A 14 -4.45 0.27 -7.93
CA ASN A 14 -5.61 0.42 -7.08
C ASN A 14 -5.78 1.90 -6.71
N LEU A 15 -6.38 2.67 -7.61
CA LEU A 15 -6.80 4.01 -7.31
C LEU A 15 -8.30 4.13 -7.55
N SER A 16 -9.00 4.72 -6.58
CA SER A 16 -10.38 5.14 -6.76
C SER A 16 -10.41 6.65 -6.98
N PHE A 17 -10.93 7.06 -8.11
CA PHE A 17 -11.18 8.47 -8.44
C PHE A 17 -12.60 8.90 -8.11
N GLY A 18 -13.40 8.02 -7.54
CA GLY A 18 -14.79 8.27 -7.21
C GLY A 18 -15.04 8.36 -5.70
N LYS A 19 -16.28 8.63 -5.33
CA LYS A 19 -16.74 8.49 -3.95
C LYS A 19 -16.52 7.03 -3.54
N ALA A 20 -15.79 6.80 -2.46
CA ALA A 20 -15.77 5.51 -1.79
C ALA A 20 -17.20 5.25 -1.29
N GLY A 21 -17.99 4.64 -2.12
CA GLY A 21 -19.37 4.28 -1.84
C GLY A 21 -19.49 2.78 -1.92
N GLY A 22 -19.75 2.14 -0.80
CA GLY A 22 -20.02 0.71 -0.78
C GLY A 22 -20.99 0.36 0.31
N ASP A 23 -21.97 -0.47 -0.03
CA ASP A 23 -22.91 -1.01 0.93
C ASP A 23 -22.42 -2.31 1.58
N THR A 24 -21.26 -2.81 1.08
CA THR A 24 -20.66 -4.06 1.53
C THR A 24 -19.16 -3.86 1.76
N VAL A 25 -18.55 -4.75 2.53
CA VAL A 25 -17.11 -4.79 2.72
C VAL A 25 -16.40 -4.96 1.38
N GLU A 26 -16.91 -5.83 0.53
CA GLU A 26 -16.33 -6.12 -0.79
C GLU A 26 -16.32 -4.87 -1.68
N SER A 27 -17.42 -4.12 -1.72
CA SER A 27 -17.50 -2.91 -2.54
C SER A 27 -16.63 -1.77 -2.01
N LEU A 28 -16.39 -1.72 -0.70
CA LEU A 28 -15.47 -0.76 -0.09
C LEU A 28 -14.00 -1.14 -0.31
N LEU A 29 -13.68 -2.44 -0.26
CA LEU A 29 -12.33 -2.94 -0.46
C LEU A 29 -11.85 -2.82 -1.92
N ARG A 30 -12.77 -2.95 -2.87
CA ARG A 30 -12.49 -2.97 -4.30
C ARG A 30 -11.60 -1.81 -4.78
N PRO A 31 -11.89 -0.53 -4.44
CA PRO A 31 -11.09 0.60 -4.94
C PRO A 31 -9.64 0.59 -4.47
N ALA A 32 -9.35 -0.04 -3.33
CA ALA A 32 -8.01 -0.11 -2.73
C ALA A 32 -7.40 -1.52 -2.81
N ALA A 33 -8.07 -2.46 -3.48
CA ALA A 33 -7.74 -3.90 -3.49
C ALA A 33 -7.36 -4.42 -2.09
N GLY A 34 -8.12 -4.02 -1.08
CA GLY A 34 -7.92 -4.43 0.30
C GLY A 34 -6.78 -3.74 1.05
N ASN A 35 -6.02 -2.85 0.41
CA ASN A 35 -4.86 -2.22 1.03
C ASN A 35 -4.61 -0.81 0.48
N SER A 36 -4.94 0.23 1.26
CA SER A 36 -4.73 1.62 0.84
C SER A 36 -3.26 2.01 0.72
N GLY A 37 -2.35 1.29 1.39
CA GLY A 37 -0.91 1.44 1.16
C GLY A 37 -0.49 1.07 -0.26
N ASN A 38 -1.13 0.07 -0.87
CA ASN A 38 -0.89 -0.27 -2.27
C ASN A 38 -1.40 0.84 -3.22
N SER A 39 -2.56 1.43 -2.91
CA SER A 39 -3.07 2.60 -3.63
C SER A 39 -2.11 3.79 -3.52
N TYR A 40 -1.45 3.95 -2.37
CA TYR A 40 -0.46 5.00 -2.17
C TYR A 40 0.75 4.86 -3.10
N ILE A 41 1.19 3.63 -3.39
CA ILE A 41 2.29 3.39 -4.35
C ILE A 41 1.89 3.91 -5.74
N THR A 42 0.70 3.52 -6.22
CA THR A 42 0.20 3.98 -7.52
C THR A 42 0.00 5.50 -7.55
N TYR A 43 -0.58 6.07 -6.49
CA TYR A 43 -0.73 7.51 -6.32
C TYR A 43 0.61 8.24 -6.47
N ALA A 44 1.64 7.78 -5.79
CA ALA A 44 2.97 8.38 -5.86
C ALA A 44 3.61 8.25 -7.24
N LEU A 45 3.45 7.10 -7.91
CA LEU A 45 3.94 6.91 -9.28
C LEU A 45 3.25 7.85 -10.26
N VAL A 46 1.92 7.99 -10.19
CA VAL A 46 1.18 8.94 -11.04
C VAL A 46 1.70 10.36 -10.82
N LYS A 47 1.83 10.81 -9.57
CA LYS A 47 2.42 12.13 -9.25
C LYS A 47 3.84 12.27 -9.79
N THR A 48 4.64 11.22 -9.68
CA THR A 48 6.02 11.25 -10.15
C THR A 48 6.12 11.48 -11.66
N VAL A 49 5.30 10.81 -12.44
CA VAL A 49 5.46 10.81 -13.91
C VAL A 49 4.51 11.76 -14.65
N LEU A 50 3.37 12.10 -14.06
CA LEU A 50 2.38 13.00 -14.66
C LEU A 50 2.29 14.35 -13.96
N GLY A 51 2.66 14.44 -12.70
CA GLY A 51 2.43 15.60 -11.85
C GLY A 51 1.01 15.63 -11.26
N ASP A 52 0.00 15.30 -12.06
CA ASP A 52 -1.40 15.21 -11.64
C ASP A 52 -2.12 14.01 -12.25
N PHE A 53 -3.41 13.87 -12.00
CA PHE A 53 -4.22 12.75 -12.49
C PHE A 53 -4.92 13.04 -13.83
N ALA A 54 -4.89 14.28 -14.32
CA ALA A 54 -5.55 14.67 -15.57
C ALA A 54 -4.94 13.98 -16.79
N GLY A 55 -3.63 13.70 -16.76
CA GLY A 55 -2.92 13.01 -17.82
C GLY A 55 -3.00 11.47 -17.77
N LEU A 56 -3.72 10.90 -16.79
CA LEU A 56 -3.85 9.45 -16.65
C LEU A 56 -4.74 8.87 -17.75
N SER A 57 -4.15 8.04 -18.61
CA SER A 57 -4.84 7.46 -19.76
C SER A 57 -5.76 6.30 -19.40
N HIS A 58 -5.25 5.39 -18.58
CA HIS A 58 -5.99 4.22 -18.15
C HIS A 58 -5.42 3.62 -16.87
N ILE A 59 -6.30 3.02 -16.05
CA ILE A 59 -5.95 2.30 -14.83
C ILE A 59 -6.83 1.07 -14.67
N ALA A 60 -6.22 -0.07 -14.40
CA ALA A 60 -6.91 -1.34 -14.21
C ALA A 60 -6.32 -2.14 -13.04
N ASN A 61 -7.18 -2.82 -12.29
CA ASN A 61 -6.78 -3.74 -11.24
C ASN A 61 -6.70 -5.16 -11.79
N ALA A 62 -5.50 -5.77 -11.80
CA ALA A 62 -5.29 -7.09 -12.40
C ALA A 62 -6.09 -8.22 -11.75
N TYR A 63 -6.47 -8.10 -10.47
CA TYR A 63 -7.30 -9.12 -9.79
C TYR A 63 -8.76 -9.11 -10.25
N GLU A 64 -9.25 -7.99 -10.76
CA GLU A 64 -10.63 -7.78 -11.19
C GLU A 64 -10.76 -7.56 -12.70
N TYR A 65 -9.62 -7.53 -13.38
CA TYR A 65 -9.56 -7.25 -14.80
C TYR A 65 -10.00 -8.48 -15.61
N ASP A 66 -10.96 -8.28 -16.49
CA ASP A 66 -11.38 -9.33 -17.41
C ASP A 66 -10.40 -9.47 -18.58
N PHE A 67 -9.39 -10.33 -18.38
CA PHE A 67 -8.41 -10.61 -19.42
C PHE A 67 -9.01 -11.32 -20.66
N SER A 68 -10.20 -11.89 -20.60
CA SER A 68 -10.88 -12.47 -21.77
C SER A 68 -11.40 -11.38 -22.70
N ALA A 69 -11.88 -10.26 -22.12
CA ALA A 69 -12.31 -9.07 -22.86
C ALA A 69 -11.17 -8.09 -23.19
N SER A 70 -9.95 -8.40 -22.77
CA SER A 70 -8.79 -7.49 -22.75
C SER A 70 -8.23 -7.14 -24.14
N GLY A 71 -8.74 -7.71 -25.23
CA GLY A 71 -8.25 -7.39 -26.58
C GLY A 71 -8.32 -5.89 -26.88
N ARG A 72 -9.45 -5.24 -26.55
CA ARG A 72 -9.65 -3.81 -26.77
C ARG A 72 -8.70 -2.94 -25.97
N ASP A 73 -8.43 -3.30 -24.71
CA ASP A 73 -7.53 -2.50 -23.85
C ASP A 73 -6.06 -2.70 -24.24
N ALA A 74 -5.67 -3.89 -24.70
CA ALA A 74 -4.35 -4.12 -25.26
C ALA A 74 -4.14 -3.36 -26.57
N GLU A 75 -5.16 -3.29 -27.42
CA GLU A 75 -5.15 -2.48 -28.64
C GLU A 75 -5.10 -0.99 -28.33
N PHE A 76 -5.90 -0.53 -27.35
CA PHE A 76 -5.85 0.84 -26.86
C PHE A 76 -4.45 1.18 -26.30
N ALA A 77 -3.89 0.33 -25.45
CA ALA A 77 -2.56 0.54 -24.92
C ALA A 77 -1.49 0.58 -26.02
N ARG A 78 -1.63 -0.29 -27.03
CA ARG A 78 -0.73 -0.31 -28.19
C ARG A 78 -0.86 0.93 -29.06
N ALA A 79 -2.07 1.42 -29.30
CA ALA A 79 -2.33 2.55 -30.19
C ALA A 79 -2.08 3.90 -29.49
N GLU A 80 -2.57 4.05 -28.27
CA GLU A 80 -2.67 5.34 -27.60
C GLU A 80 -1.67 5.56 -26.47
N CYS A 81 -1.19 4.49 -25.81
CA CYS A 81 -0.29 4.61 -24.68
C CYS A 81 1.18 4.56 -25.09
N THR A 82 2.03 5.18 -24.28
CA THR A 82 3.49 5.18 -24.49
C THR A 82 4.19 4.10 -23.67
N HIS A 83 3.69 3.81 -22.47
CA HIS A 83 4.26 2.86 -21.50
C HIS A 83 3.16 2.12 -20.75
N VAL A 84 3.48 0.94 -20.25
CA VAL A 84 2.64 0.21 -19.29
C VAL A 84 3.35 0.15 -17.94
N PHE A 85 2.72 0.72 -16.92
CA PHE A 85 3.18 0.60 -15.54
C PHE A 85 2.55 -0.63 -14.91
N LEU A 86 3.38 -1.58 -14.48
CA LEU A 86 2.93 -2.78 -13.77
C LEU A 86 3.31 -2.65 -12.29
N VAL A 87 2.30 -2.43 -11.42
CA VAL A 87 2.52 -2.22 -9.98
C VAL A 87 2.39 -3.56 -9.25
N LEU A 88 3.49 -4.15 -8.85
CA LEU A 88 3.53 -5.51 -8.29
C LEU A 88 3.65 -5.57 -6.77
N GLN A 89 3.95 -4.47 -6.10
CA GLN A 89 4.08 -4.37 -4.63
C GLN A 89 5.03 -5.46 -4.07
N ASP A 90 4.51 -6.38 -3.23
CA ASP A 90 5.24 -7.51 -2.62
C ASP A 90 4.84 -8.86 -3.24
N GLN A 91 4.70 -8.92 -4.54
CA GLN A 91 4.25 -10.14 -5.23
C GLN A 91 5.28 -11.26 -5.30
N ILE A 92 6.55 -11.04 -4.94
CA ILE A 92 7.52 -12.12 -4.80
C ILE A 92 7.28 -12.78 -3.43
N ARG A 93 6.40 -13.79 -3.39
CA ARG A 93 5.97 -14.47 -2.17
C ARG A 93 5.56 -15.91 -2.42
N ILE A 94 5.61 -16.74 -1.36
CA ILE A 94 5.24 -18.16 -1.42
C ILE A 94 3.73 -18.33 -1.26
N GLU A 95 3.14 -17.61 -0.30
CA GLU A 95 1.74 -17.74 0.06
C GLU A 95 0.85 -16.80 -0.76
N GLU A 96 -0.32 -17.30 -1.13
CA GLU A 96 -1.37 -16.51 -1.73
C GLU A 96 -2.13 -15.78 -0.63
N SER A 97 -1.83 -14.50 -0.42
CA SER A 97 -2.58 -13.70 0.54
C SER A 97 -4.06 -13.69 0.15
N TYR A 98 -4.93 -14.00 1.11
CA TYR A 98 -6.40 -13.96 0.95
C TYR A 98 -6.96 -14.83 -0.18
N GLY A 99 -6.24 -15.87 -0.63
CA GLY A 99 -6.66 -16.72 -1.74
C GLY A 99 -6.67 -16.03 -3.10
N LEU A 100 -6.03 -14.86 -3.20
CA LEU A 100 -5.92 -14.11 -4.46
C LEU A 100 -4.53 -14.29 -5.05
N ARG A 101 -4.46 -14.98 -6.18
CA ARG A 101 -3.26 -15.12 -7.00
C ARG A 101 -3.35 -14.21 -8.21
N LEU A 102 -2.27 -13.51 -8.51
CA LEU A 102 -2.19 -12.77 -9.78
C LEU A 102 -2.28 -13.74 -10.96
N PRO A 103 -3.03 -13.40 -12.00
CA PRO A 103 -3.13 -14.20 -13.22
C PRO A 103 -1.88 -13.97 -14.09
N TYR A 104 -0.74 -14.53 -13.68
CA TYR A 104 0.59 -14.27 -14.25
C TYR A 104 0.62 -14.43 -15.76
N GLU A 105 0.08 -15.53 -16.28
CA GLU A 105 0.07 -15.80 -17.72
C GLU A 105 -0.76 -14.79 -18.50
N ASN A 106 -1.91 -14.40 -17.94
CA ASN A 106 -2.79 -13.40 -18.56
C ASN A 106 -2.13 -12.02 -18.57
N ILE A 107 -1.45 -11.63 -17.47
CA ILE A 107 -0.71 -10.37 -17.40
C ILE A 107 0.42 -10.39 -18.45
N ALA A 108 1.24 -11.44 -18.49
CA ALA A 108 2.34 -11.54 -19.44
C ALA A 108 1.84 -11.50 -20.90
N SER A 109 0.74 -12.23 -21.21
CA SER A 109 0.09 -12.20 -22.52
C SER A 109 -0.42 -10.81 -22.89
N PHE A 110 -1.05 -10.11 -21.93
CA PHE A 110 -1.52 -8.74 -22.12
C PHE A 110 -0.38 -7.80 -22.45
N LEU A 111 0.71 -7.83 -21.67
CA LEU A 111 1.89 -6.99 -21.88
C LEU A 111 2.53 -7.22 -23.25
N LYS A 112 2.64 -8.48 -23.67
CA LYS A 112 3.12 -8.86 -25.03
C LYS A 112 2.24 -8.27 -26.13
N LYS A 113 0.91 -8.33 -25.98
CA LYS A 113 -0.05 -7.74 -26.94
C LYS A 113 0.04 -6.23 -27.00
N CYS A 114 0.26 -5.57 -25.86
CA CYS A 114 0.46 -4.11 -25.82
C CYS A 114 1.71 -3.68 -26.59
N GLY A 115 2.80 -4.47 -26.52
CA GLY A 115 4.06 -4.18 -27.22
C GLY A 115 4.68 -2.83 -26.83
N LYS A 116 4.48 -2.37 -25.59
CA LYS A 116 5.02 -1.13 -25.05
C LYS A 116 6.06 -1.41 -23.98
N PRO A 117 7.02 -0.49 -23.77
CA PRO A 117 7.93 -0.58 -22.63
C PRO A 117 7.16 -0.76 -21.32
N VAL A 118 7.60 -1.72 -20.51
CA VAL A 118 7.01 -2.01 -19.20
C VAL A 118 7.85 -1.36 -18.11
N VAL A 119 7.21 -0.65 -17.19
CA VAL A 119 7.84 0.00 -16.05
C VAL A 119 7.37 -0.70 -14.77
N ILE A 120 8.30 -1.22 -13.99
CA ILE A 120 8.03 -1.82 -12.67
C ILE A 120 8.80 -1.04 -11.62
N ALA A 121 8.09 -0.48 -10.63
CA ALA A 121 8.71 0.28 -9.56
C ALA A 121 8.15 -0.16 -8.19
N GLY A 122 9.06 -0.43 -7.24
CA GLY A 122 8.72 -0.83 -5.89
C GLY A 122 8.34 -2.31 -5.75
N LEU A 123 8.84 -3.20 -6.61
CA LEU A 123 8.70 -4.65 -6.46
C LEU A 123 9.46 -5.12 -5.22
N GLY A 124 8.85 -5.97 -4.40
CA GLY A 124 9.44 -6.51 -3.19
C GLY A 124 9.21 -8.00 -3.01
N ALA A 125 10.14 -8.64 -2.30
CA ALA A 125 10.02 -10.00 -1.81
C ALA A 125 9.50 -10.03 -0.37
N ASN A 126 8.64 -11.01 -0.06
CA ASN A 126 8.07 -11.17 1.26
C ASN A 126 8.10 -12.64 1.68
N SER A 127 9.00 -12.98 2.59
CA SER A 127 9.12 -14.32 3.17
C SER A 127 8.21 -14.54 4.39
N PHE A 128 7.39 -13.54 4.76
CA PHE A 128 6.49 -13.53 5.94
C PHE A 128 7.21 -13.73 7.30
N GLY A 129 8.52 -13.67 7.32
CA GLY A 129 9.38 -13.74 8.50
C GLY A 129 10.62 -12.90 8.27
N GLY A 130 11.73 -13.31 8.87
CA GLY A 130 13.04 -12.72 8.62
C GLY A 130 13.56 -13.00 7.21
N PHE A 131 14.74 -12.54 6.91
CA PHE A 131 15.43 -12.83 5.65
C PHE A 131 15.78 -14.32 5.56
N ASP A 132 15.24 -14.98 4.56
CA ASP A 132 15.48 -16.38 4.26
C ASP A 132 16.40 -16.49 3.03
N PRO A 133 17.67 -16.91 3.18
CA PRO A 133 18.61 -17.00 2.06
C PRO A 133 18.22 -18.02 0.99
N GLU A 134 17.37 -19.00 1.34
CA GLU A 134 16.89 -20.04 0.42
C GLU A 134 15.48 -19.73 -0.14
N PHE A 135 14.97 -18.53 0.12
CA PHE A 135 13.62 -18.13 -0.26
C PHE A 135 13.32 -18.30 -1.75
N HIS A 136 14.30 -18.01 -2.62
CA HIS A 136 14.18 -18.16 -4.07
C HIS A 136 13.83 -19.58 -4.51
N LYS A 137 14.28 -20.62 -3.79
CA LYS A 137 13.97 -22.03 -4.08
C LYS A 137 12.54 -22.41 -3.73
N LYS A 138 11.89 -21.65 -2.88
CA LYS A 138 10.53 -21.90 -2.39
C LYS A 138 9.45 -21.22 -3.25
N LEU A 139 9.85 -20.39 -4.20
CA LEU A 139 8.93 -19.63 -5.04
C LEU A 139 8.19 -20.54 -6.04
N PRO A 140 6.88 -20.31 -6.26
CA PRO A 140 6.11 -21.06 -7.25
C PRO A 140 6.73 -20.97 -8.65
N PRO A 141 6.87 -22.07 -9.41
CA PRO A 141 7.44 -22.06 -10.76
C PRO A 141 6.77 -21.07 -11.71
N ALA A 142 5.44 -20.92 -11.60
CA ALA A 142 4.68 -19.96 -12.41
C ALA A 142 5.08 -18.50 -12.12
N LEU A 143 5.36 -18.16 -10.85
CA LEU A 143 5.87 -16.84 -10.48
C LEU A 143 7.29 -16.64 -11.03
N VAL A 144 8.17 -17.63 -10.90
CA VAL A 144 9.55 -17.54 -11.41
C VAL A 144 9.55 -17.32 -12.93
N LYS A 145 8.73 -18.09 -13.68
CA LYS A 145 8.54 -17.91 -15.11
C LYS A 145 8.05 -16.49 -15.43
N PHE A 146 7.03 -16.02 -14.73
CA PHE A 146 6.48 -14.68 -14.90
C PHE A 146 7.52 -13.59 -14.66
N LEU A 147 8.29 -13.67 -13.56
CA LEU A 147 9.34 -12.69 -13.26
C LEU A 147 10.41 -12.61 -14.35
N ARG A 148 10.84 -13.76 -14.90
CA ARG A 148 11.78 -13.80 -16.02
C ARG A 148 11.20 -13.22 -17.31
N GLU A 149 9.93 -13.49 -17.59
CA GLU A 149 9.25 -12.94 -18.77
C GLU A 149 9.14 -11.41 -18.69
N ILE A 150 8.65 -10.88 -17.57
CA ILE A 150 8.47 -9.42 -17.41
C ILE A 150 9.81 -8.68 -17.29
N SER A 151 10.86 -9.30 -16.74
CA SER A 151 12.18 -8.68 -16.70
C SER A 151 12.73 -8.42 -18.10
N GLY A 152 12.46 -9.29 -19.06
CA GLY A 152 12.81 -9.08 -20.47
C GLY A 152 12.00 -7.99 -21.18
N MET A 153 10.91 -7.50 -20.58
CA MET A 153 10.08 -6.40 -21.11
C MET A 153 10.41 -5.04 -20.47
N CYS A 154 11.28 -5.02 -19.47
CA CYS A 154 11.69 -3.82 -18.72
C CYS A 154 13.11 -3.47 -19.06
N GLU A 155 13.41 -2.19 -19.19
CA GLU A 155 14.82 -1.73 -19.21
C GLU A 155 15.45 -2.01 -17.83
N LYS A 156 14.74 -1.64 -16.77
CA LYS A 156 15.17 -1.85 -15.39
C LYS A 156 13.97 -2.00 -14.44
N ILE A 157 14.08 -2.93 -13.50
CA ILE A 157 13.07 -3.14 -12.45
C ILE A 157 13.47 -2.36 -11.20
N GLY A 158 12.61 -1.46 -10.72
CA GLY A 158 12.80 -0.77 -9.45
C GLY A 158 12.35 -1.68 -8.29
N ILE A 159 13.26 -1.99 -7.38
CA ILE A 159 13.02 -2.92 -6.26
C ILE A 159 13.17 -2.25 -4.90
N ARG A 160 12.63 -2.91 -3.85
CA ARG A 160 12.51 -2.31 -2.52
C ARG A 160 13.79 -2.33 -1.70
N GLY A 161 14.63 -3.35 -1.85
CA GLY A 161 15.83 -3.46 -1.04
C GLY A 161 16.71 -4.66 -1.41
N GLU A 162 17.70 -4.92 -0.56
CA GLU A 162 18.75 -5.92 -0.77
C GLU A 162 18.21 -7.36 -0.77
N PHE A 163 17.21 -7.68 0.05
CA PHE A 163 16.64 -9.02 0.06
C PHE A 163 15.97 -9.35 -1.29
N THR A 164 15.23 -8.40 -1.84
CA THR A 164 14.63 -8.55 -3.17
C THR A 164 15.70 -8.65 -4.25
N ALA A 165 16.80 -7.89 -4.15
CA ALA A 165 17.94 -7.95 -5.07
C ALA A 165 18.58 -9.34 -5.07
N ASP A 166 18.86 -9.90 -3.88
CA ASP A 166 19.42 -11.25 -3.75
C ASP A 166 18.50 -12.32 -4.37
N VAL A 167 17.20 -12.24 -4.10
CA VAL A 167 16.22 -13.17 -4.69
C VAL A 167 16.23 -13.09 -6.21
N LEU A 168 16.16 -11.89 -6.81
CA LEU A 168 16.15 -11.74 -8.27
C LEU A 168 17.46 -12.21 -8.89
N ALA A 169 18.62 -11.88 -8.29
CA ALA A 169 19.91 -12.34 -8.76
C ALA A 169 20.02 -13.87 -8.79
N LYS A 170 19.56 -14.55 -7.74
CA LYS A 170 19.49 -16.01 -7.68
C LYS A 170 18.52 -16.63 -8.69
N LEU A 171 17.53 -15.87 -9.18
CA LEU A 171 16.66 -16.27 -10.29
C LEU A 171 17.28 -15.96 -11.67
N GLY A 172 18.48 -15.40 -11.74
CA GLY A 172 19.14 -15.03 -13.00
C GLY A 172 18.64 -13.71 -13.61
N ILE A 173 17.98 -12.86 -12.80
CA ILE A 173 17.52 -11.54 -13.21
C ILE A 173 18.48 -10.49 -12.66
N SER A 174 19.11 -9.70 -13.53
CA SER A 174 20.14 -8.72 -13.16
C SER A 174 19.79 -7.26 -13.49
N ASN A 175 18.74 -7.03 -14.30
CA ASN A 175 18.34 -5.69 -14.72
C ASN A 175 17.43 -5.01 -13.67
N PHE A 176 17.94 -4.78 -12.47
CA PHE A 176 17.20 -4.09 -11.41
C PHE A 176 18.01 -2.96 -10.78
N GLN A 177 17.33 -2.09 -10.06
CA GLN A 177 17.89 -1.05 -9.21
C GLN A 177 17.12 -0.95 -7.90
N ILE A 178 17.82 -0.86 -6.78
CA ILE A 178 17.19 -0.64 -5.49
C ILE A 178 16.75 0.81 -5.40
N ILE A 179 15.45 1.04 -5.25
CA ILE A 179 14.84 2.36 -5.19
C ILE A 179 13.98 2.57 -3.93
N GLY A 180 13.75 1.50 -3.15
CA GLY A 180 12.77 1.54 -2.07
C GLY A 180 11.32 1.54 -2.57
N CYS A 181 10.48 2.34 -1.93
CA CYS A 181 9.07 2.48 -2.29
C CYS A 181 8.78 3.85 -2.90
N PRO A 182 8.14 3.94 -4.09
CA PRO A 182 7.78 5.22 -4.71
C PRO A 182 6.99 6.15 -3.80
N SER A 183 6.12 5.61 -2.92
CA SER A 183 5.32 6.41 -1.98
C SER A 183 6.17 7.24 -1.01
N PHE A 184 7.42 6.86 -0.76
CA PHE A 184 8.31 7.58 0.14
C PHE A 184 8.78 8.93 -0.43
N PHE A 185 8.72 9.11 -1.73
CA PHE A 185 9.26 10.26 -2.46
C PHE A 185 8.20 11.25 -2.97
N GLU A 186 6.92 11.00 -2.75
CA GLU A 186 5.83 11.73 -3.40
C GLU A 186 5.71 13.22 -3.01
N THR A 187 6.34 13.63 -1.92
CA THR A 187 6.37 15.02 -1.46
C THR A 187 7.50 15.86 -2.07
N GLY A 188 8.36 15.24 -2.90
CA GLY A 188 9.45 15.94 -3.58
C GLY A 188 10.75 16.03 -2.75
N PRO A 189 11.75 16.75 -3.27
CA PRO A 189 13.13 16.70 -2.74
C PRO A 189 13.31 17.41 -1.38
N GLY A 190 12.46 18.37 -1.04
CA GLY A 190 12.60 19.22 0.13
C GLY A 190 12.03 18.65 1.43
N ARG A 191 11.64 17.36 1.47
CA ARG A 191 11.06 16.77 2.68
C ARG A 191 12.08 16.73 3.81
N ARG A 192 11.64 17.24 4.99
CA ARG A 192 12.36 17.17 6.26
C ARG A 192 11.37 16.80 7.37
N VAL A 193 11.84 16.06 8.33
CA VAL A 193 11.09 15.63 9.52
C VAL A 193 11.83 16.11 10.76
N GLU A 194 11.11 16.64 11.74
CA GLU A 194 11.65 17.06 13.01
C GLU A 194 11.09 16.21 14.14
N LYS A 195 11.96 15.85 15.09
CA LYS A 195 11.60 15.03 16.24
C LYS A 195 11.23 15.93 17.41
N PRO A 196 9.97 15.90 17.88
CA PRO A 196 9.56 16.72 19.04
C PRO A 196 10.15 16.17 20.33
N PRO A 197 10.20 16.96 21.42
CA PRO A 197 10.56 16.46 22.74
C PRO A 197 9.63 15.33 23.20
N PHE A 198 10.16 14.34 23.90
CA PHE A 198 9.36 13.17 24.34
C PHE A 198 8.13 13.55 25.17
N GLY A 199 8.24 14.55 26.05
CA GLY A 199 7.12 14.99 26.91
C GLY A 199 5.96 15.67 26.16
N GLU A 200 6.16 16.01 24.89
CA GLU A 200 5.17 16.69 24.04
C GLU A 200 4.54 15.74 23.01
N LEU A 201 4.81 14.44 23.12
CA LEU A 201 4.32 13.47 22.12
C LEU A 201 2.81 13.36 22.12
N ASN A 202 2.23 13.51 20.94
CA ASN A 202 0.86 13.18 20.61
C ASN A 202 0.88 12.15 19.46
N PRO A 203 0.98 10.82 19.76
CA PRO A 203 1.22 9.82 18.76
C PRO A 203 -0.05 9.37 18.03
N ALA A 204 0.09 9.13 16.73
CA ALA A 204 -0.86 8.38 15.91
C ALA A 204 -0.40 6.93 15.74
N LEU A 205 -1.31 5.97 15.85
CA LEU A 205 -1.00 4.55 15.72
C LEU A 205 -1.39 4.03 14.34
N THR A 206 -0.52 3.28 13.69
CA THR A 206 -0.78 2.72 12.35
C THR A 206 -1.52 1.40 12.36
N SER A 207 -1.97 0.93 13.54
CA SER A 207 -2.82 -0.25 13.67
C SER A 207 -3.55 -0.25 15.01
N PRO A 208 -4.84 -0.60 15.02
CA PRO A 208 -5.61 -0.72 16.27
C PRO A 208 -5.18 -1.92 17.14
N LEU A 209 -4.35 -2.81 16.62
CA LEU A 209 -3.91 -4.02 17.34
C LEU A 209 -2.72 -3.79 18.27
N ILE A 210 -2.11 -2.60 18.25
CA ILE A 210 -0.96 -2.27 19.10
C ILE A 210 -1.40 -1.87 20.50
N TYR A 211 -2.52 -1.16 20.62
CA TYR A 211 -2.93 -0.54 21.87
C TYR A 211 -4.44 -0.59 22.08
N ARG A 212 -4.88 -0.51 23.34
CA ARG A 212 -6.31 -0.37 23.67
C ARG A 212 -6.81 1.00 23.24
N ALA A 213 -7.92 1.00 22.53
CA ALA A 213 -8.43 2.21 21.88
C ALA A 213 -8.89 3.28 22.86
N GLU A 214 -9.33 2.93 24.07
CA GLU A 214 -9.74 3.90 25.10
C GLU A 214 -8.60 4.83 25.51
N SER A 215 -7.37 4.36 25.36
CA SER A 215 -6.18 5.12 25.75
C SER A 215 -5.37 5.63 24.55
N ALA A 216 -5.78 5.29 23.34
CA ALA A 216 -5.09 5.70 22.12
C ALA A 216 -5.60 7.06 21.65
N PRO A 217 -4.70 8.02 21.36
CA PRO A 217 -5.11 9.34 20.86
C PRO A 217 -5.73 9.25 19.45
N ALA A 218 -5.23 8.34 18.60
CA ALA A 218 -5.80 8.03 17.29
C ALA A 218 -5.30 6.70 16.77
N LEU A 219 -6.15 6.05 16.00
CA LEU A 219 -5.85 4.81 15.29
C LEU A 219 -5.99 5.05 13.79
N MET A 220 -5.00 4.58 13.04
CA MET A 220 -5.04 4.64 11.58
C MET A 220 -5.00 3.23 11.00
N GLN A 221 -5.63 3.06 9.85
CA GLN A 221 -5.65 1.79 9.16
C GLN A 221 -5.36 2.00 7.66
N ASP A 222 -4.27 1.43 7.21
CA ASP A 222 -3.88 1.38 5.81
C ASP A 222 -4.21 0.06 5.12
N PHE A 223 -4.50 -0.97 5.91
CA PHE A 223 -4.88 -2.29 5.42
C PHE A 223 -6.35 -2.59 5.73
N LEU A 224 -7.15 -2.75 4.68
CA LEU A 224 -8.60 -2.91 4.79
C LEU A 224 -8.96 -4.39 4.99
N GLU A 225 -8.71 -4.92 6.16
CA GLU A 225 -9.17 -6.25 6.54
C GLU A 225 -10.68 -6.24 6.79
N LYS A 226 -11.36 -7.33 6.39
CA LYS A 226 -12.81 -7.45 6.54
C LYS A 226 -13.30 -7.11 7.95
N ARG A 227 -12.63 -7.66 8.99
CA ARG A 227 -13.01 -7.44 10.40
C ARG A 227 -12.87 -5.98 10.83
N LEU A 228 -11.84 -5.27 10.32
CA LEU A 228 -11.62 -3.86 10.64
C LEU A 228 -12.61 -2.97 9.90
N ILE A 229 -12.96 -3.33 8.67
CA ILE A 229 -14.03 -2.66 7.93
C ILE A 229 -15.38 -2.87 8.59
N ASP A 230 -15.69 -4.09 9.01
CA ASP A 230 -16.93 -4.39 9.74
C ASP A 230 -17.05 -3.51 10.98
N LEU A 231 -15.97 -3.29 11.72
CA LEU A 231 -15.93 -2.41 12.89
C LEU A 231 -16.06 -0.93 12.51
N ALA A 232 -15.19 -0.45 11.61
CA ALA A 232 -15.07 0.97 11.32
C ALA A 232 -16.26 1.53 10.53
N VAL A 233 -16.76 0.77 9.55
CA VAL A 233 -17.80 1.21 8.62
C VAL A 233 -19.18 0.75 9.07
N PHE A 234 -19.30 -0.51 9.49
CA PHE A 234 -20.59 -1.12 9.84
C PHE A 234 -20.83 -1.19 11.35
N GLY A 235 -19.85 -0.83 12.17
CA GLY A 235 -19.94 -0.87 13.63
C GLY A 235 -20.19 -2.27 14.18
N ARG A 236 -19.82 -3.30 13.46
CA ARG A 236 -20.00 -4.69 13.81
C ARG A 236 -18.67 -5.28 14.27
N ILE A 237 -18.69 -5.95 15.43
CA ILE A 237 -17.54 -6.74 15.88
C ILE A 237 -17.58 -8.08 15.14
N PRO A 238 -16.46 -8.58 14.60
CA PRO A 238 -16.41 -9.87 13.95
C PRO A 238 -16.81 -11.01 14.89
N ASP A 239 -17.58 -11.97 14.39
CA ASP A 239 -18.01 -13.14 15.15
C ASP A 239 -16.80 -13.96 15.60
N GLY A 240 -16.82 -14.44 16.84
CA GLY A 240 -15.72 -15.25 17.40
C GLY A 240 -14.43 -14.46 17.67
N CYS A 241 -14.48 -13.15 17.71
CA CYS A 241 -13.31 -12.31 17.96
C CYS A 241 -12.88 -12.41 19.42
N PRO A 242 -11.69 -12.96 19.75
CA PRO A 242 -11.22 -13.09 21.13
C PRO A 242 -10.86 -11.74 21.79
N ARG A 243 -10.98 -10.64 21.06
CA ARG A 243 -10.63 -9.27 21.49
C ARG A 243 -11.81 -8.32 21.31
N GLU A 244 -13.00 -8.78 21.61
CA GLU A 244 -14.25 -8.02 21.40
C GLU A 244 -14.22 -6.65 22.09
N GLU A 245 -13.76 -6.58 23.33
CA GLU A 245 -13.63 -5.32 24.08
C GLU A 245 -12.71 -4.33 23.40
N PHE A 246 -11.54 -4.81 22.92
CA PHE A 246 -10.61 -3.97 22.18
C PHE A 246 -11.24 -3.37 20.93
N TYR A 247 -11.95 -4.19 20.14
CA TYR A 247 -12.60 -3.69 18.94
C TYR A 247 -13.78 -2.76 19.25
N ARG A 248 -14.48 -2.96 20.36
CA ARG A 248 -15.53 -2.03 20.84
C ARG A 248 -14.92 -0.68 21.18
N ALA A 249 -13.84 -0.66 21.92
CA ALA A 249 -13.14 0.56 22.29
C ALA A 249 -12.51 1.27 21.07
N ALA A 250 -11.93 0.53 20.14
CA ALA A 250 -11.31 1.06 18.91
C ALA A 250 -12.30 1.80 18.01
N ARG A 251 -13.59 1.47 18.09
CA ARG A 251 -14.62 1.94 17.16
C ARG A 251 -14.68 3.46 16.99
N GLY A 252 -14.53 4.21 18.08
CA GLY A 252 -14.61 5.67 18.07
C GLY A 252 -13.34 6.36 17.51
N ASN A 253 -12.22 5.65 17.51
CA ASN A 253 -10.90 6.20 17.21
C ASN A 253 -10.34 5.70 15.87
N LEU A 254 -10.93 4.64 15.29
CA LEU A 254 -10.42 4.05 14.06
C LEU A 254 -10.77 4.91 12.84
N GLN A 255 -9.74 5.31 12.11
CA GLN A 255 -9.86 6.05 10.85
C GLN A 255 -9.36 5.19 9.70
N ILE A 256 -10.07 5.23 8.57
CA ILE A 256 -9.72 4.52 7.34
C ILE A 256 -9.60 5.54 6.21
N PHE A 257 -8.45 5.53 5.54
CA PHE A 257 -8.16 6.44 4.45
C PHE A 257 -8.00 5.69 3.13
N LEU A 258 -8.71 6.14 2.11
CA LEU A 258 -8.51 5.73 0.71
C LEU A 258 -7.81 6.82 -0.09
N ASN A 259 -7.68 8.00 0.49
CA ASN A 259 -7.04 9.19 -0.12
C ASN A 259 -5.76 9.54 0.64
N PRO A 260 -4.57 9.47 0.02
CA PRO A 260 -3.32 9.85 0.67
C PRO A 260 -3.27 11.30 1.17
N GLU A 261 -3.91 12.24 0.48
CA GLU A 261 -3.93 13.64 0.93
C GLU A 261 -4.77 13.84 2.19
N SER A 262 -5.97 13.23 2.24
CA SER A 262 -6.78 13.21 3.47
C SER A 262 -6.06 12.52 4.62
N TRP A 263 -5.32 11.45 4.33
CA TRP A 263 -4.52 10.75 5.33
C TRP A 263 -3.42 11.64 5.91
N LYS A 264 -2.63 12.29 5.06
CA LYS A 264 -1.60 13.24 5.48
C LYS A 264 -2.19 14.45 6.23
N ALA A 265 -3.32 14.99 5.76
CA ALA A 265 -4.02 16.08 6.44
C ALA A 265 -4.50 15.69 7.85
N PHE A 266 -4.99 14.47 8.03
CA PHE A 266 -5.36 13.93 9.33
C PHE A 266 -4.13 13.80 10.25
N LEU A 267 -3.03 13.27 9.73
CA LEU A 267 -1.78 13.07 10.46
C LEU A 267 -1.18 14.35 11.00
N LYS A 268 -1.36 15.49 10.34
CA LYS A 268 -0.89 16.80 10.83
C LYS A 268 -1.50 17.26 12.18
N LYS A 269 -2.50 16.53 12.70
CA LYS A 269 -3.04 16.74 14.05
C LYS A 269 -2.16 16.10 15.15
N PHE A 270 -1.16 15.35 14.76
CA PHE A 270 -0.23 14.60 15.61
C PHE A 270 1.19 15.06 15.35
N ASN A 271 2.12 14.59 16.19
CA ASN A 271 3.54 14.93 16.05
C ASN A 271 4.48 13.72 16.10
N PHE A 272 3.91 12.51 16.17
CA PHE A 272 4.65 11.26 16.14
C PHE A 272 3.75 10.16 15.58
N ALA A 273 4.31 9.14 14.93
CA ALA A 273 3.55 7.98 14.50
C ALA A 273 4.31 6.69 14.79
N LEU A 274 3.57 5.63 15.14
CA LEU A 274 4.19 4.34 15.33
C LEU A 274 3.25 3.18 15.00
N GLY A 275 3.82 2.05 14.60
CA GLY A 275 3.09 0.81 14.38
C GLY A 275 3.62 -0.06 13.25
N PRO A 276 3.02 -1.23 13.05
CA PRO A 276 3.53 -2.23 12.14
C PRO A 276 3.24 -1.98 10.64
N ARG A 277 2.49 -0.93 10.30
CA ARG A 277 2.13 -0.63 8.91
C ARG A 277 3.11 0.36 8.28
N VAL A 278 4.01 -0.16 7.42
CA VAL A 278 5.05 0.65 6.79
C VAL A 278 4.51 1.82 5.97
N HIS A 279 3.39 1.66 5.25
CA HIS A 279 2.79 2.77 4.52
C HIS A 279 2.12 3.80 5.45
N GLY A 280 1.68 3.39 6.64
CA GLY A 280 1.27 4.31 7.71
C GLY A 280 2.44 5.16 8.19
N SER A 281 3.61 4.55 8.39
CA SER A 281 4.85 5.28 8.71
C SER A 281 5.27 6.21 7.56
N ILE A 282 5.19 5.74 6.31
CA ILE A 282 5.50 6.57 5.12
C ILE A 282 4.54 7.76 5.01
N ALA A 283 3.25 7.55 5.23
CA ALA A 283 2.26 8.63 5.21
C ALA A 283 2.56 9.68 6.28
N ALA A 284 2.94 9.26 7.49
CA ALA A 284 3.35 10.15 8.56
C ALA A 284 4.61 10.95 8.21
N ILE A 285 5.64 10.28 7.70
CA ILE A 285 6.89 10.91 7.25
C ILE A 285 6.61 11.93 6.15
N ASN A 286 5.74 11.62 5.21
CA ASN A 286 5.32 12.54 4.14
C ASN A 286 4.39 13.67 4.64
N ALA A 287 3.77 13.51 5.79
CA ALA A 287 3.05 14.59 6.49
C ALA A 287 3.97 15.48 7.35
N GLY A 288 5.28 15.14 7.43
CA GLY A 288 6.28 15.86 8.23
C GLY A 288 6.46 15.31 9.65
N LEU A 289 5.86 14.15 9.96
CA LEU A 289 5.96 13.56 11.30
C LEU A 289 7.07 12.50 11.36
N PRO A 290 7.83 12.42 12.47
CA PRO A 290 8.67 11.27 12.75
C PRO A 290 7.81 10.02 12.94
N ALA A 291 8.27 8.90 12.40
CA ALA A 291 7.55 7.65 12.49
C ALA A 291 8.47 6.47 12.75
N VAL A 292 7.98 5.49 13.51
CA VAL A 292 8.69 4.24 13.80
C VAL A 292 7.84 3.06 13.33
N CYS A 293 8.43 2.23 12.47
CA CYS A 293 7.79 1.00 12.03
C CYS A 293 8.13 -0.16 12.97
N THR A 294 7.12 -0.93 13.39
CA THR A 294 7.32 -2.04 14.34
C THR A 294 7.18 -3.43 13.70
N ASN A 295 7.02 -3.51 12.39
CA ASN A 295 6.86 -4.77 11.66
C ASN A 295 8.18 -5.52 11.51
N THR A 296 8.14 -6.87 11.59
CA THR A 296 9.29 -7.76 11.52
C THR A 296 9.43 -8.50 10.18
N ASP A 297 8.46 -8.41 9.27
CA ASP A 297 8.55 -9.09 7.98
C ASP A 297 9.71 -8.58 7.11
N SER A 298 10.24 -9.47 6.26
CA SER A 298 11.40 -9.20 5.40
C SER A 298 11.20 -8.01 4.48
N ARG A 299 10.01 -7.84 3.92
CA ARG A 299 9.62 -6.74 3.04
C ARG A 299 9.74 -5.38 3.73
N THR A 300 9.21 -5.28 4.96
CA THR A 300 9.29 -4.04 5.75
C THR A 300 10.70 -3.81 6.23
N ALA A 301 11.41 -4.87 6.64
CA ALA A 301 12.80 -4.79 7.09
C ALA A 301 13.72 -4.21 5.99
N GLU A 302 13.66 -4.73 4.76
CA GLU A 302 14.48 -4.23 3.67
C GLU A 302 14.16 -2.77 3.30
N MET A 303 12.87 -2.40 3.28
CA MET A 303 12.46 -1.02 3.00
C MET A 303 12.95 -0.05 4.07
N CYS A 304 12.76 -0.39 5.35
CA CYS A 304 13.21 0.46 6.45
C CYS A 304 14.74 0.60 6.43
N ALA A 305 15.48 -0.47 6.16
CA ALA A 305 16.93 -0.43 6.07
C ALA A 305 17.42 0.48 4.94
N PHE A 306 16.86 0.33 3.73
CA PHE A 306 17.24 1.13 2.57
C PHE A 306 16.84 2.60 2.70
N LEU A 307 15.58 2.87 3.06
CA LEU A 307 15.01 4.22 3.16
C LEU A 307 15.37 4.95 4.45
N LYS A 308 16.09 4.29 5.38
CA LYS A 308 16.40 4.79 6.72
C LYS A 308 15.18 5.15 7.54
N ILE A 309 14.06 4.46 7.31
CA ILE A 309 12.87 4.60 8.15
C ILE A 309 13.17 3.98 9.52
N PRO A 310 13.02 4.73 10.62
CA PRO A 310 13.22 4.20 11.95
C PRO A 310 12.39 2.95 12.21
N ARG A 311 13.00 1.92 12.79
CA ARG A 311 12.35 0.63 13.02
C ARG A 311 12.66 0.10 14.41
N LEU A 312 11.61 -0.38 15.09
CA LEU A 312 11.68 -1.13 16.34
C LEU A 312 11.02 -2.49 16.11
N ALA A 313 11.82 -3.52 15.88
CA ALA A 313 11.34 -4.85 15.50
C ALA A 313 11.55 -5.90 16.59
N ASP A 314 11.86 -5.48 17.79
CA ASP A 314 12.08 -6.32 18.96
C ASP A 314 10.97 -6.13 20.01
N GLY A 315 10.79 -7.15 20.82
CA GLY A 315 9.86 -7.14 21.94
C GLY A 315 8.46 -7.69 21.61
N PRO A 316 7.59 -7.76 22.63
CA PRO A 316 6.33 -8.50 22.56
C PRO A 316 5.26 -7.86 21.69
N TYR A 317 5.41 -6.58 21.34
CA TYR A 317 4.41 -5.78 20.61
C TYR A 317 4.72 -5.55 19.14
N ALA A 318 5.80 -6.17 18.64
CA ALA A 318 6.05 -6.21 17.21
C ALA A 318 4.99 -7.09 16.50
N ASP A 319 4.72 -6.79 15.22
CA ASP A 319 3.87 -7.60 14.33
C ASP A 319 2.47 -7.93 14.84
N TYR A 320 1.76 -6.97 15.41
CA TYR A 320 0.39 -7.19 15.88
C TYR A 320 0.23 -8.17 17.04
N LYS A 321 1.30 -8.56 17.70
CA LYS A 321 1.22 -9.41 18.89
C LYS A 321 0.49 -8.66 20.00
N PRO A 322 0.15 -9.32 21.11
CA PRO A 322 -1.02 -8.95 21.91
C PRO A 322 -1.13 -7.42 22.08
N PRO A 323 -2.35 -6.85 22.10
CA PRO A 323 -2.49 -5.43 22.34
C PRO A 323 -1.79 -5.07 23.66
N ILE A 324 -1.18 -3.89 23.69
CA ILE A 324 -0.55 -3.34 24.89
C ILE A 324 -1.67 -3.15 25.95
N PRO A 325 -1.54 -3.73 27.14
CA PRO A 325 -2.68 -3.86 28.04
C PRO A 325 -3.07 -2.57 28.76
N ASP A 326 -2.12 -1.67 29.02
CA ASP A 326 -2.36 -0.47 29.78
C ASP A 326 -1.48 0.73 29.39
N ALA A 327 -1.77 1.89 29.97
CA ALA A 327 -1.08 3.14 29.67
C ALA A 327 0.40 3.13 30.08
N ARG A 328 0.78 2.40 31.15
CA ARG A 328 2.17 2.33 31.62
C ARG A 328 3.02 1.56 30.62
N GLU A 329 2.54 0.39 30.19
CA GLU A 329 3.24 -0.40 29.18
C GLU A 329 3.29 0.31 27.83
N PHE A 330 2.22 1.02 27.45
CA PHE A 330 2.24 1.86 26.27
C PHE A 330 3.28 2.97 26.38
N GLY A 331 3.38 3.65 27.52
CA GLY A 331 4.40 4.69 27.77
C GLY A 331 5.82 4.14 27.65
N ALA A 332 6.08 2.95 28.18
CA ALA A 332 7.39 2.29 28.05
C ALA A 332 7.70 1.89 26.60
N PHE A 333 6.71 1.37 25.86
CA PHE A 333 6.86 1.05 24.45
C PHE A 333 7.08 2.30 23.60
N LEU A 334 6.32 3.36 23.86
CA LEU A 334 6.48 4.66 23.17
C LEU A 334 7.87 5.26 23.43
N ARG A 335 8.40 5.16 24.66
CA ARG A 335 9.77 5.59 24.98
C ARG A 335 10.80 4.84 24.13
N ARG A 336 10.73 3.51 24.08
CA ARG A 336 11.65 2.72 23.28
C ARG A 336 11.55 3.07 21.78
N ALA A 337 10.33 3.24 21.27
CA ALA A 337 10.12 3.66 19.89
C ALA A 337 10.70 5.05 19.61
N TYR A 338 10.50 5.98 20.55
CA TYR A 338 11.06 7.31 20.44
C TYR A 338 12.60 7.27 20.43
N ASP A 339 13.21 6.51 21.33
CA ASP A 339 14.67 6.40 21.40
C ASP A 339 15.26 5.77 20.12
N ALA A 340 14.55 4.80 19.52
CA ALA A 340 14.91 4.19 18.23
C ALA A 340 14.66 5.11 17.01
N CYS A 341 13.97 6.24 17.17
CA CYS A 341 13.58 7.12 16.09
C CYS A 341 14.73 8.06 15.69
N ASP A 342 15.60 7.61 14.80
CA ASP A 342 16.70 8.39 14.24
C ASP A 342 16.23 9.16 12.99
N VAL A 343 15.66 10.35 13.21
CA VAL A 343 15.23 11.22 12.09
C VAL A 343 16.40 11.90 11.39
N ASP A 344 17.53 12.09 12.08
CA ASP A 344 18.69 12.75 11.49
C ASP A 344 19.35 11.87 10.43
N ALA A 345 19.51 10.57 10.70
CA ALA A 345 19.98 9.61 9.70
C ALA A 345 19.03 9.53 8.49
N MET A 346 17.71 9.54 8.73
CA MET A 346 16.71 9.52 7.66
C MET A 346 16.76 10.81 6.82
N ASN A 347 16.82 11.97 7.45
CA ASN A 347 16.92 13.26 6.75
C ASN A 347 18.23 13.41 5.97
N ALA A 348 19.35 12.96 6.55
CA ALA A 348 20.67 13.00 5.90
C ALA A 348 20.71 12.10 4.65
N ALA A 349 20.07 10.93 4.68
CA ALA A 349 20.04 10.00 3.56
C ALA A 349 19.06 10.44 2.45
N TYR A 350 18.01 11.19 2.77
CA TYR A 350 16.91 11.47 1.87
C TYR A 350 17.31 12.10 0.53
N PRO A 351 18.19 13.11 0.45
CA PRO A 351 18.57 13.72 -0.83
C PRO A 351 19.19 12.71 -1.81
N ALA A 352 20.08 11.85 -1.33
CA ALA A 352 20.70 10.82 -2.15
C ALA A 352 19.70 9.75 -2.60
N LEU A 353 18.79 9.33 -1.71
CA LEU A 353 17.73 8.39 -2.02
C LEU A 353 16.75 8.97 -3.05
N PHE A 354 16.40 10.24 -2.91
CA PHE A 354 15.52 10.92 -3.85
C PHE A 354 16.15 11.03 -5.24
N GLU A 355 17.43 11.39 -5.32
CA GLU A 355 18.15 11.46 -6.60
C GLU A 355 18.31 10.06 -7.23
N ASN A 356 18.56 9.02 -6.43
CA ASN A 356 18.58 7.63 -6.90
C ASN A 356 17.22 7.22 -7.51
N TYR A 357 16.10 7.59 -6.86
CA TYR A 357 14.75 7.34 -7.39
C TYR A 357 14.50 8.12 -8.67
N LYS A 358 14.86 9.40 -8.72
CA LYS A 358 14.74 10.24 -9.91
C LYS A 358 15.55 9.66 -11.08
N ASN A 359 16.80 9.23 -10.83
CA ASN A 359 17.65 8.61 -11.84
C ASN A 359 17.06 7.31 -12.37
N PHE A 360 16.42 6.49 -11.52
CA PHE A 360 15.67 5.31 -11.96
C PHE A 360 14.55 5.67 -12.94
N ILE A 361 13.78 6.69 -12.67
CA ILE A 361 12.67 7.14 -13.53
C ILE A 361 13.21 7.71 -14.84
N THR A 362 14.17 8.64 -14.76
CA THR A 362 14.67 9.37 -15.94
C THR A 362 15.54 8.51 -16.87
N SER A 363 16.26 7.51 -16.33
CA SER A 363 17.04 6.56 -17.14
C SER A 363 16.17 5.73 -18.08
N GLN A 364 14.90 5.58 -17.80
CA GLN A 364 13.91 4.88 -18.63
C GLN A 364 13.17 5.83 -19.59
N ASN A 365 13.70 7.01 -19.86
CA ASN A 365 13.09 8.05 -20.70
C ASN A 365 11.71 8.52 -20.23
N LEU A 366 11.42 8.37 -18.94
CA LEU A 366 10.17 8.81 -18.34
C LEU A 366 10.25 10.27 -17.84
N PRO A 367 9.17 11.04 -17.91
CA PRO A 367 9.14 12.35 -17.28
C PRO A 367 9.21 12.21 -15.77
N PHE A 368 9.85 13.18 -15.11
CA PHE A 368 9.93 13.26 -13.66
C PHE A 368 9.34 14.58 -13.21
N ARG A 369 8.20 14.56 -12.52
CA ARG A 369 7.41 15.72 -12.08
C ARG A 369 7.10 15.70 -10.59
N CYS A 370 7.83 14.90 -9.83
CA CYS A 370 7.62 14.77 -8.40
C CYS A 370 7.88 16.11 -7.70
N GLY A 371 6.92 16.58 -6.92
CA GLY A 371 6.98 17.89 -6.25
C GLY A 371 6.39 19.06 -7.02
N GLU A 372 6.06 18.91 -8.31
CA GLU A 372 5.48 19.99 -9.13
C GLU A 372 3.96 20.13 -8.98
N CYS A 373 3.31 19.17 -8.32
CA CYS A 373 1.85 19.08 -8.32
C CYS A 373 1.20 19.66 -7.08
N ALA A 374 0.27 20.57 -7.32
CA ALA A 374 -0.73 20.98 -6.34
C ALA A 374 -1.99 20.12 -6.52
N ASN A 375 -2.41 19.45 -5.42
CA ASN A 375 -3.76 18.88 -5.26
C ASN A 375 -4.23 17.79 -6.22
N ALA A 376 -4.01 16.56 -5.81
CA ALA A 376 -4.74 15.41 -6.33
C ALA A 376 -5.99 15.10 -5.47
N GLY A 377 -6.81 16.07 -5.20
CA GLY A 377 -7.97 15.97 -4.29
C GLY A 377 -9.12 15.07 -4.78
N MET A 378 -8.84 13.84 -5.23
CA MET A 378 -9.84 13.02 -5.91
C MET A 378 -10.30 11.77 -5.17
N LEU A 379 -9.77 11.49 -3.98
CA LEU A 379 -10.17 10.31 -3.22
C LEU A 379 -10.98 10.73 -1.99
N SER A 380 -12.14 10.12 -1.78
CA SER A 380 -13.02 10.46 -0.68
C SER A 380 -12.69 9.71 0.61
N GLU A 381 -12.93 10.33 1.76
CA GLU A 381 -12.82 9.68 3.05
C GLU A 381 -13.97 8.71 3.31
N VAL A 382 -13.68 7.62 4.00
CA VAL A 382 -14.70 6.73 4.54
C VAL A 382 -15.12 7.26 5.91
N LYS A 383 -16.35 7.69 6.04
CA LYS A 383 -16.92 8.11 7.33
C LYS A 383 -17.55 6.93 8.05
N VAL A 384 -17.27 6.80 9.34
CA VAL A 384 -17.97 5.84 10.21
C VAL A 384 -19.45 6.26 10.31
N ARG A 385 -20.36 5.33 10.07
CA ARG A 385 -21.80 5.59 9.98
C ARG A 385 -22.52 5.36 11.31
N GLY A 386 -23.61 6.08 11.52
CA GLY A 386 -24.46 5.90 12.69
C GLY A 386 -25.18 4.53 12.73
N ARG A 387 -25.54 4.06 13.93
CA ARG A 387 -26.16 2.73 14.14
C ARG A 387 -27.42 2.49 13.30
N ILE A 388 -28.29 3.49 13.15
CA ILE A 388 -29.55 3.37 12.40
C ILE A 388 -29.31 3.18 10.90
N GLU A 389 -28.41 3.95 10.33
CA GLU A 389 -28.03 3.84 8.92
C GLU A 389 -27.38 2.47 8.61
N LEU A 390 -26.56 1.97 9.52
CA LEU A 390 -25.93 0.66 9.42
C LEU A 390 -26.94 -0.47 9.47
N PHE A 391 -27.96 -0.35 10.34
CA PHE A 391 -29.03 -1.34 10.45
C PHE A 391 -29.89 -1.40 9.17
N ALA A 392 -30.29 -0.26 8.63
CA ALA A 392 -31.08 -0.18 7.40
C ALA A 392 -30.32 -0.79 6.21
N ARG A 393 -29.01 -0.48 6.06
CA ARG A 393 -28.15 -1.05 5.02
C ARG A 393 -27.95 -2.56 5.17
N ARG A 394 -27.88 -3.06 6.39
CA ARG A 394 -27.75 -4.50 6.69
C ARG A 394 -28.99 -5.27 6.24
N ILE A 395 -30.19 -4.71 6.42
CA ILE A 395 -31.44 -5.31 5.91
C ILE A 395 -31.44 -5.32 4.38
N ALA A 396 -31.10 -4.19 3.74
CA ALA A 396 -31.04 -4.08 2.30
C ALA A 396 -30.01 -5.05 1.68
N PHE A 397 -28.84 -5.21 2.30
CA PHE A 397 -27.83 -6.17 1.87
C PHE A 397 -28.29 -7.62 1.93
N LYS A 398 -28.93 -8.03 3.06
CA LYS A 398 -29.48 -9.37 3.21
C LYS A 398 -30.56 -9.66 2.15
N ALA A 399 -31.41 -8.69 1.85
CA ALA A 399 -32.45 -8.82 0.83
C ALA A 399 -31.83 -9.00 -0.58
N ARG A 400 -30.85 -8.16 -0.96
CA ARG A 400 -30.14 -8.27 -2.24
C ARG A 400 -29.42 -9.60 -2.39
N ARG A 401 -28.72 -10.08 -1.36
CA ARG A 401 -28.01 -11.38 -1.36
C ARG A 401 -28.99 -12.55 -1.49
N SER A 402 -30.16 -12.47 -0.86
CA SER A 402 -31.22 -13.49 -1.01
C SER A 402 -31.81 -13.49 -2.42
N ALA A 403 -32.02 -12.32 -3.02
CA ALA A 403 -32.49 -12.20 -4.40
C ALA A 403 -31.47 -12.74 -5.40
N ALA A 404 -30.18 -12.41 -5.24
CA ALA A 404 -29.10 -12.93 -6.08
C ALA A 404 -28.98 -14.47 -6.00
N LYS A 405 -29.11 -15.05 -4.79
CA LYS A 405 -29.13 -16.51 -4.62
C LYS A 405 -30.34 -17.18 -5.30
N ARG A 406 -31.51 -16.54 -5.31
CA ARG A 406 -32.70 -17.06 -6.01
C ARG A 406 -32.53 -17.00 -7.53
N LEU A 407 -31.94 -15.94 -8.07
CA LEU A 407 -31.62 -15.81 -9.50
C LEU A 407 -30.60 -16.86 -9.95
N LEU A 408 -29.54 -17.09 -9.17
CA LEU A 408 -28.55 -18.13 -9.47
C LEU A 408 -29.11 -19.56 -9.41
N LYS A 409 -30.12 -19.82 -8.53
CA LYS A 409 -30.83 -21.11 -8.53
C LYS A 409 -31.76 -21.30 -9.74
N ARG A 410 -32.39 -20.21 -10.19
CA ARG A 410 -33.30 -20.25 -11.38
C ARG A 410 -32.54 -20.47 -12.71
N ASN A 411 -31.30 -20.03 -12.80
CA ASN A 411 -30.46 -20.21 -13.98
C ASN A 411 -29.72 -21.58 -14.01
N ARG A 412 -29.93 -22.43 -12.99
CA ARG A 412 -29.36 -23.79 -12.90
C ARG A 412 -30.42 -24.87 -12.98
N SER A 413 -31.69 -24.53 -13.08
CA SER A 413 -32.84 -25.37 -13.41
C SER A 413 -33.31 -25.04 -14.82
#